data_9eb3cf422680ab21ddafb761faaf5d5e
#
_entry.id   9eb3cf422680ab21ddafb761faaf5d5e
#
_cell.length_a   1.000
_cell.length_b   1.000
_cell.length_c   1.000
_cell.angle_alpha   90.00
_cell.angle_beta   90.00
_cell.angle_gamma   90.00
#
_symmetry.space_group_name_H-M   'P 1'
#
loop_
_entity.id
_entity.type
_entity.pdbx_description
1 polymer ?
#
loop_
_entity_poly.entity_id
_entity_poly.type
_entity_poly.pdbx_seq_one_letter_code
_entity_poly.pdbx_strand_id
1 'polypeptide(L)'
;MAVSFDAPHLRALIIGTADIGEIVMRAFILRRVALIDQGGAGSVLIGQPGSADLIRLQGFLARSGYPYVALDADADGQGRDLVHRLGILREELPLMVCPGGAILKNPTDNEAAVRLGVTQEIVSGAVYDVAIIGAGPAGLAAAVYAASEGLSVLAIDERSAGGQAGASARIENYLGF
;
A
#
# COMPACT_ATOMS: atom_id res chain seq x y z
N MET A 1 -30.20 6.04 11.30
CA MET A 1 -31.08 4.86 11.18
C MET A 1 -30.15 3.66 10.96
N ALA A 2 -30.16 2.67 11.85
CA ALA A 2 -29.38 1.44 11.68
C ALA A 2 -30.31 0.36 11.13
N VAL A 3 -29.87 -0.39 10.12
CA VAL A 3 -30.58 -1.53 9.54
C VAL A 3 -29.84 -2.79 9.96
N SER A 4 -30.53 -3.73 10.57
CA SER A 4 -29.96 -5.01 10.99
C SER A 4 -30.30 -6.07 9.95
N PHE A 5 -29.29 -6.84 9.54
CA PHE A 5 -29.45 -8.00 8.66
C PHE A 5 -28.99 -9.27 9.38
N ASP A 6 -29.73 -10.35 9.21
CA ASP A 6 -29.23 -11.68 9.54
C ASP A 6 -28.29 -12.22 8.45
N ALA A 7 -27.57 -13.28 8.74
CA ALA A 7 -26.56 -13.85 7.84
C ALA A 7 -27.11 -14.27 6.45
N PRO A 8 -28.33 -14.87 6.34
CA PRO A 8 -28.94 -15.18 5.05
C PRO A 8 -29.26 -13.94 4.22
N HIS A 9 -29.88 -12.92 4.82
CA HIS A 9 -30.24 -11.68 4.11
C HIS A 9 -29.01 -10.87 3.71
N LEU A 10 -27.97 -10.81 4.56
CA LEU A 10 -26.70 -10.20 4.21
C LEU A 10 -26.04 -10.91 3.03
N ARG A 11 -26.09 -12.24 3.00
CA ARG A 11 -25.55 -13.04 1.90
C ARG A 11 -26.33 -12.80 0.60
N ALA A 12 -27.66 -12.72 0.65
CA ALA A 12 -28.50 -12.41 -0.50
C ALA A 12 -28.23 -11.00 -1.04
N LEU A 13 -28.02 -10.01 -0.17
CA LEU A 13 -27.65 -8.63 -0.54
C LEU A 13 -26.29 -8.58 -1.25
N ILE A 14 -25.30 -9.30 -0.73
CA ILE A 14 -23.94 -9.36 -1.30
C ILE A 14 -23.94 -10.01 -2.69
N ILE A 15 -24.76 -11.05 -2.89
CA ILE A 15 -24.89 -11.77 -4.17
C ILE A 15 -25.74 -10.99 -5.18
N GLY A 16 -26.81 -10.36 -4.71
CA GLY A 16 -27.81 -9.69 -5.57
C GLY A 16 -27.43 -8.29 -6.05
N THR A 17 -26.43 -7.64 -5.40
CA THR A 17 -26.02 -6.27 -5.74
C THR A 17 -24.49 -6.21 -5.72
N ALA A 18 -23.87 -6.31 -6.90
CA ALA A 18 -22.42 -6.38 -7.06
C ALA A 18 -21.69 -5.21 -6.36
N ASP A 19 -22.16 -3.97 -6.56
CA ASP A 19 -21.55 -2.76 -5.99
C ASP A 19 -21.62 -2.76 -4.44
N ILE A 20 -22.77 -3.11 -3.88
CA ILE A 20 -22.95 -3.18 -2.42
C ILE A 20 -22.17 -4.37 -1.86
N GLY A 21 -22.17 -5.49 -2.55
CA GLY A 21 -21.39 -6.68 -2.19
C GLY A 21 -19.91 -6.36 -2.09
N GLU A 22 -19.37 -5.63 -3.05
CA GLU A 22 -17.97 -5.21 -3.07
C GLU A 22 -17.63 -4.28 -1.89
N ILE A 23 -18.46 -3.26 -1.64
CA ILE A 23 -18.27 -2.32 -0.53
C ILE A 23 -18.30 -3.03 0.83
N VAL A 24 -19.29 -3.91 1.04
CA VAL A 24 -19.45 -4.66 2.29
C VAL A 24 -18.27 -5.61 2.50
N MET A 25 -17.86 -6.31 1.45
CA MET A 25 -16.69 -7.20 1.51
C MET A 25 -15.40 -6.44 1.84
N ARG A 26 -15.15 -5.31 1.18
CA ARG A 26 -14.01 -4.45 1.49
C ARG A 26 -14.01 -4.03 2.97
N ALA A 27 -15.18 -3.60 3.48
CA ALA A 27 -15.31 -3.20 4.88
C ALA A 27 -15.03 -4.36 5.85
N PHE A 28 -15.48 -5.58 5.56
CA PHE A 28 -15.20 -6.75 6.39
C PHE A 28 -13.73 -7.18 6.35
N ILE A 29 -13.10 -7.14 5.18
CA ILE A 29 -11.67 -7.44 5.04
C ILE A 29 -10.86 -6.48 5.91
N LEU A 30 -11.08 -5.18 5.74
CA LEU A 30 -10.36 -4.13 6.48
C LEU A 30 -10.59 -4.23 7.98
N ARG A 31 -11.84 -4.47 8.41
CA ARG A 31 -12.16 -4.63 9.83
C ARG A 31 -11.50 -5.87 10.44
N ARG A 32 -11.46 -6.99 9.71
CA ARG A 32 -10.84 -8.22 10.19
C ARG A 32 -9.33 -8.11 10.28
N VAL A 33 -8.71 -7.45 9.31
CA VAL A 33 -7.26 -7.17 9.34
C VAL A 33 -6.93 -6.24 10.50
N ALA A 34 -7.69 -5.17 10.69
CA ALA A 34 -7.51 -4.27 11.84
C ALA A 34 -7.70 -4.99 13.20
N LEU A 35 -8.56 -5.98 13.27
CA LEU A 35 -8.75 -6.81 14.47
C LEU A 35 -7.62 -7.83 14.69
N ILE A 36 -6.99 -8.32 13.62
CA ILE A 36 -5.84 -9.24 13.72
C ILE A 36 -4.59 -8.50 14.18
N ASP A 37 -4.42 -7.25 13.81
CA ASP A 37 -3.19 -6.49 13.99
C ASP A 37 -3.21 -5.54 15.20
N GLN A 38 -4.25 -5.52 15.99
CA GLN A 38 -4.45 -4.72 17.24
C GLN A 38 -3.76 -3.35 17.27
N GLY A 39 -3.54 -2.67 16.15
CA GLY A 39 -2.90 -1.37 16.22
C GLY A 39 -2.59 -0.63 14.93
N GLY A 40 -2.85 -1.15 13.76
CA GLY A 40 -2.47 -0.42 12.56
C GLY A 40 -3.37 -0.61 11.36
N ALA A 41 -3.82 0.50 10.77
CA ALA A 41 -4.49 0.52 9.48
C ALA A 41 -3.50 0.19 8.34
N GLY A 42 -2.98 -1.05 8.31
CA GLY A 42 -2.07 -1.52 7.28
C GLY A 42 -2.76 -1.97 6.00
N SER A 43 -1.99 -2.28 4.98
CA SER A 43 -2.46 -2.91 3.75
C SER A 43 -2.50 -4.43 3.88
N VAL A 44 -3.38 -5.09 3.10
CA VAL A 44 -3.37 -6.55 2.95
C VAL A 44 -2.86 -6.88 1.57
N LEU A 45 -1.81 -7.69 1.52
CA LEU A 45 -1.32 -8.29 0.29
C LEU A 45 -1.87 -9.72 0.19
N ILE A 46 -2.41 -10.09 -0.96
CA ILE A 46 -2.88 -11.45 -1.23
C ILE A 46 -2.18 -11.94 -2.48
N GLY A 47 -1.37 -12.96 -2.35
CA GLY A 47 -0.60 -13.46 -3.49
C GLY A 47 -0.01 -14.83 -3.24
N GLN A 48 0.69 -15.35 -4.26
CA GLN A 48 1.37 -16.64 -4.17
C GLN A 48 2.69 -16.47 -3.40
N PRO A 49 2.92 -17.25 -2.35
CA PRO A 49 4.18 -17.23 -1.64
C PRO A 49 5.36 -17.45 -2.58
N GLY A 50 6.37 -16.59 -2.49
CA GLY A 50 7.57 -16.69 -3.33
C GLY A 50 7.43 -16.11 -4.74
N SER A 51 6.27 -15.59 -5.15
CA SER A 51 6.17 -14.87 -6.42
C SER A 51 6.98 -13.58 -6.39
N ALA A 52 7.63 -13.25 -7.52
CA ALA A 52 8.49 -12.08 -7.63
C ALA A 52 7.75 -10.78 -7.31
N ASP A 53 6.51 -10.65 -7.79
CA ASP A 53 5.70 -9.45 -7.57
C ASP A 53 5.23 -9.30 -6.13
N LEU A 54 4.88 -10.40 -5.44
CA LEU A 54 4.54 -10.33 -4.02
C LEU A 54 5.77 -9.91 -3.19
N ILE A 55 6.93 -10.52 -3.46
CA ILE A 55 8.19 -10.19 -2.77
C ILE A 55 8.56 -8.71 -3.03
N ARG A 56 8.41 -8.23 -4.27
CA ARG A 56 8.66 -6.83 -4.64
C ARG A 56 7.79 -5.88 -3.82
N LEU A 57 6.47 -6.11 -3.77
CA LEU A 57 5.53 -5.28 -3.01
C LEU A 57 5.78 -5.34 -1.49
N GLN A 58 6.04 -6.51 -0.95
CA GLN A 58 6.43 -6.67 0.46
C GLN A 58 7.68 -5.86 0.78
N GLY A 59 8.70 -5.98 -0.08
CA GLY A 59 9.94 -5.21 0.05
C GLY A 59 9.72 -3.70 -0.06
N PHE A 60 8.85 -3.26 -0.96
CA PHE A 60 8.48 -1.84 -1.08
C PHE A 60 7.82 -1.33 0.20
N LEU A 61 6.77 -2.01 0.69
CA LEU A 61 6.05 -1.59 1.90
C LEU A 61 6.94 -1.60 3.14
N ALA A 62 7.78 -2.64 3.29
CA ALA A 62 8.73 -2.73 4.40
C ALA A 62 9.74 -1.57 4.41
N ARG A 63 10.34 -1.24 3.24
CA ARG A 63 11.27 -0.10 3.12
C ARG A 63 10.60 1.24 3.35
N SER A 64 9.34 1.37 2.95
CA SER A 64 8.55 2.58 3.19
C SER A 64 8.03 2.69 4.63
N GLY A 65 8.35 1.74 5.51
CA GLY A 65 7.83 1.69 6.87
C GLY A 65 6.31 1.53 6.94
N TYR A 66 5.69 1.01 5.88
CA TYR A 66 4.24 0.90 5.78
C TYR A 66 3.77 -0.48 6.27
N PRO A 67 2.90 -0.56 7.28
CA PRO A 67 2.45 -1.83 7.83
C PRO A 67 1.61 -2.61 6.82
N TYR A 68 1.82 -3.93 6.75
CA TYR A 68 1.04 -4.81 5.89
C TYR A 68 0.92 -6.22 6.49
N VAL A 69 -0.10 -6.94 6.03
CA VAL A 69 -0.27 -8.38 6.28
C VAL A 69 -0.28 -9.09 4.94
N ALA A 70 0.42 -10.21 4.83
CA ALA A 70 0.42 -11.04 3.63
C ALA A 70 -0.43 -12.30 3.84
N LEU A 71 -1.33 -12.57 2.91
CA LEU A 71 -2.17 -13.76 2.86
C LEU A 71 -1.80 -14.59 1.65
N ASP A 72 -1.76 -15.91 1.82
CA ASP A 72 -1.55 -16.85 0.74
C ASP A 72 -2.82 -16.99 -0.10
N ALA A 73 -2.70 -16.78 -1.41
CA ALA A 73 -3.81 -16.88 -2.35
C ALA A 73 -4.21 -18.34 -2.68
N ASP A 74 -3.31 -19.31 -2.46
CA ASP A 74 -3.50 -20.72 -2.80
C ASP A 74 -3.83 -21.59 -1.58
N ALA A 75 -3.40 -21.19 -0.38
CA ALA A 75 -3.66 -21.93 0.85
C ALA A 75 -5.15 -21.94 1.23
N ASP A 76 -5.57 -22.99 1.93
CA ASP A 76 -6.90 -23.03 2.53
C ASP A 76 -7.03 -21.94 3.58
N GLY A 77 -7.91 -20.97 3.30
CA GLY A 77 -8.14 -19.86 4.21
C GLY A 77 -8.58 -18.58 3.53
N GLN A 78 -8.35 -17.48 4.23
CA GLN A 78 -8.89 -16.16 3.88
C GLN A 78 -8.41 -15.64 2.52
N GLY A 79 -7.14 -15.86 2.17
CA GLY A 79 -6.57 -15.38 0.92
C GLY A 79 -7.26 -16.00 -0.28
N ARG A 80 -7.38 -17.35 -0.31
CA ARG A 80 -8.06 -18.08 -1.37
C ARG A 80 -9.55 -17.74 -1.47
N ASP A 81 -10.23 -17.67 -0.34
CA ASP A 81 -11.66 -17.31 -0.30
C ASP A 81 -11.91 -15.92 -0.92
N LEU A 82 -11.01 -14.96 -0.65
CA LEU A 82 -11.11 -13.61 -1.19
C LEU A 82 -10.86 -13.58 -2.70
N VAL A 83 -9.80 -14.24 -3.17
CA VAL A 83 -9.50 -14.36 -4.61
C VAL A 83 -10.68 -14.96 -5.36
N HIS A 84 -11.25 -16.07 -4.85
CA HIS A 84 -12.38 -16.72 -5.48
C HIS A 84 -13.65 -15.86 -5.50
N ARG A 85 -13.99 -15.22 -4.39
CA ARG A 85 -15.19 -14.38 -4.27
C ARG A 85 -15.13 -13.10 -5.11
N LEU A 86 -13.94 -12.53 -5.26
CA LEU A 86 -13.71 -11.33 -6.09
C LEU A 86 -13.53 -11.67 -7.57
N GLY A 87 -13.53 -12.97 -7.93
CA GLY A 87 -13.33 -13.40 -9.32
C GLY A 87 -11.95 -13.03 -9.87
N ILE A 88 -10.94 -13.00 -9.01
CA ILE A 88 -9.59 -12.56 -9.38
C ILE A 88 -8.87 -13.67 -10.15
N LEU A 89 -8.30 -13.30 -11.28
CA LEU A 89 -7.49 -14.20 -12.08
C LEU A 89 -6.06 -14.32 -11.51
N ARG A 90 -5.39 -15.44 -11.78
CA ARG A 90 -4.02 -15.65 -11.28
C ARG A 90 -3.01 -14.62 -11.76
N GLU A 91 -3.17 -14.15 -12.99
CA GLU A 91 -2.35 -13.08 -13.58
C GLU A 91 -2.58 -11.69 -12.96
N GLU A 92 -3.66 -11.51 -12.23
CA GLU A 92 -3.98 -10.26 -11.52
C GLU A 92 -3.39 -10.22 -10.10
N LEU A 93 -2.75 -11.31 -9.66
CA LEU A 93 -2.05 -11.37 -8.38
C LEU A 93 -0.65 -10.75 -8.47
N PRO A 94 -0.14 -10.18 -7.35
CA PRO A 94 -0.77 -10.06 -6.04
C PRO A 94 -1.82 -8.95 -5.98
N LEU A 95 -2.85 -9.15 -5.15
CA LEU A 95 -3.76 -8.08 -4.79
C LEU A 95 -3.19 -7.26 -3.65
N MET A 96 -3.44 -5.96 -3.68
CA MET A 96 -3.19 -5.08 -2.56
C MET A 96 -4.49 -4.40 -2.15
N VAL A 97 -4.96 -4.68 -0.95
CA VAL A 97 -6.10 -4.01 -0.34
C VAL A 97 -5.59 -2.87 0.53
N CYS A 98 -5.89 -1.64 0.16
CA CYS A 98 -5.46 -0.45 0.87
C CYS A 98 -6.38 -0.15 2.07
N PRO A 99 -5.92 0.60 3.11
CA PRO A 99 -6.72 0.97 4.27
C PRO A 99 -8.03 1.68 3.93
N GLY A 100 -8.06 2.45 2.84
CA GLY A 100 -9.26 3.10 2.31
C GLY A 100 -10.22 2.18 1.56
N GLY A 101 -9.98 0.85 1.54
CA GLY A 101 -10.83 -0.13 0.87
C GLY A 101 -10.60 -0.28 -0.63
N ALA A 102 -9.67 0.47 -1.22
CA ALA A 102 -9.30 0.28 -2.61
C ALA A 102 -8.54 -1.02 -2.82
N ILE A 103 -8.84 -1.72 -3.90
CA ILE A 103 -8.15 -2.94 -4.31
C ILE A 103 -7.34 -2.62 -5.56
N LEU A 104 -6.05 -2.90 -5.50
CA LEU A 104 -5.14 -2.83 -6.63
C LEU A 104 -4.77 -4.25 -7.05
N LYS A 105 -4.74 -4.49 -8.36
CA LYS A 105 -4.38 -5.77 -8.96
C LYS A 105 -2.98 -5.67 -9.52
N ASN A 106 -2.08 -6.48 -9.02
CA ASN A 106 -0.65 -6.48 -9.36
C ASN A 106 -0.07 -5.06 -9.55
N PRO A 107 -0.20 -4.17 -8.53
CA PRO A 107 0.24 -2.79 -8.70
C PRO A 107 1.76 -2.71 -8.83
N THR A 108 2.21 -1.71 -9.56
CA THR A 108 3.60 -1.24 -9.50
C THR A 108 3.87 -0.59 -8.15
N ASP A 109 5.15 -0.43 -7.78
CA ASP A 109 5.52 0.27 -6.56
C ASP A 109 5.03 1.73 -6.55
N ASN A 110 5.02 2.38 -7.72
CA ASN A 110 4.51 3.74 -7.86
C ASN A 110 2.99 3.83 -7.65
N GLU A 111 2.20 2.94 -8.25
CA GLU A 111 0.75 2.89 -8.04
C GLU A 111 0.41 2.64 -6.57
N ALA A 112 1.14 1.74 -5.92
CA ALA A 112 1.00 1.49 -4.50
C ALA A 112 1.37 2.73 -3.67
N ALA A 113 2.50 3.40 -3.99
CA ALA A 113 2.98 4.61 -3.32
C ALA A 113 1.97 5.75 -3.39
N VAL A 114 1.47 6.05 -4.58
CA VAL A 114 0.45 7.09 -4.81
C VAL A 114 -0.83 6.76 -4.03
N ARG A 115 -1.29 5.51 -4.12
CA ARG A 115 -2.53 5.09 -3.45
C ARG A 115 -2.47 5.13 -1.94
N LEU A 116 -1.29 4.89 -1.37
CA LEU A 116 -1.03 4.97 0.06
C LEU A 116 -0.72 6.39 0.55
N GLY A 117 -0.58 7.35 -0.35
CA GLY A 117 -0.16 8.71 -0.02
C GLY A 117 1.32 8.80 0.40
N VAL A 118 2.13 7.79 0.07
CA VAL A 118 3.58 7.79 0.32
C VAL A 118 4.30 8.72 -0.64
N THR A 119 3.76 8.88 -1.84
CA THR A 119 4.22 9.85 -2.83
C THR A 119 3.04 10.56 -3.45
N GLN A 120 3.31 11.71 -4.07
CA GLN A 120 2.32 12.47 -4.82
C GLN A 120 2.51 12.24 -6.32
N GLU A 121 1.42 12.34 -7.08
CA GLU A 121 1.53 12.37 -8.54
C GLU A 121 2.26 13.65 -8.98
N ILE A 122 3.22 13.47 -9.89
CA ILE A 122 3.89 14.61 -10.50
C ILE A 122 2.92 15.30 -11.45
N VAL A 123 2.61 16.55 -11.17
CA VAL A 123 1.72 17.34 -12.02
C VAL A 123 2.41 17.60 -13.34
N SER A 124 1.82 17.13 -14.45
CA SER A 124 2.36 17.36 -15.79
C SER A 124 2.45 18.86 -16.08
N GLY A 125 3.65 19.32 -16.53
CA GLY A 125 3.90 20.73 -16.81
C GLY A 125 4.27 21.58 -15.58
N ALA A 126 4.31 21.01 -14.37
CA ALA A 126 4.87 21.71 -13.23
C ALA A 126 6.35 22.00 -13.41
N VAL A 127 6.77 23.21 -13.04
CA VAL A 127 8.18 23.63 -13.05
C VAL A 127 8.62 23.74 -11.60
N TYR A 128 9.74 23.12 -11.28
CA TYR A 128 10.36 23.16 -9.95
C TYR A 128 11.67 23.93 -10.02
N ASP A 129 11.99 24.67 -8.95
CA ASP A 129 13.27 25.40 -8.85
C ASP A 129 14.45 24.43 -8.71
N VAL A 130 14.23 23.31 -8.03
CA VAL A 130 15.26 22.29 -7.78
C VAL A 130 14.69 20.90 -8.02
N ALA A 131 15.40 20.11 -8.81
CA ALA A 131 15.14 18.67 -8.98
C ALA A 131 16.32 17.87 -8.39
N ILE A 132 16.00 16.96 -7.46
CA ILE A 132 16.98 16.12 -6.77
C ILE A 132 16.79 14.68 -7.23
N ILE A 133 17.84 14.07 -7.76
CA ILE A 133 17.85 12.67 -8.17
C ILE A 133 18.50 11.85 -7.07
N GLY A 134 17.69 10.98 -6.45
CA GLY A 134 18.04 10.17 -5.30
C GLY A 134 17.53 10.78 -3.99
N ALA A 135 16.56 10.11 -3.36
CA ALA A 135 15.99 10.48 -2.06
C ALA A 135 16.67 9.72 -0.90
N GLY A 136 17.97 9.48 -1.00
CA GLY A 136 18.79 9.03 0.13
C GLY A 136 19.04 10.18 1.13
N PRO A 137 19.81 9.93 2.22
CA PRO A 137 20.04 10.93 3.27
C PRO A 137 20.54 12.28 2.75
N ALA A 138 21.48 12.28 1.81
CA ALA A 138 22.01 13.50 1.22
C ALA A 138 20.99 14.25 0.36
N GLY A 139 20.22 13.52 -0.47
CA GLY A 139 19.16 14.10 -1.29
C GLY A 139 18.01 14.66 -0.45
N LEU A 140 17.61 13.96 0.60
CA LEU A 140 16.60 14.45 1.54
C LEU A 140 17.06 15.68 2.31
N ALA A 141 18.32 15.70 2.76
CA ALA A 141 18.91 16.90 3.39
C ALA A 141 18.90 18.10 2.43
N ALA A 142 19.35 17.90 1.18
CA ALA A 142 19.32 18.93 0.15
C ALA A 142 17.89 19.43 -0.13
N ALA A 143 16.90 18.52 -0.18
CA ALA A 143 15.50 18.88 -0.35
C ALA A 143 14.97 19.76 0.79
N VAL A 144 15.27 19.39 2.02
CA VAL A 144 14.86 20.16 3.21
C VAL A 144 15.50 21.56 3.20
N TYR A 145 16.81 21.65 2.92
CA TYR A 145 17.48 22.94 2.85
C TYR A 145 16.90 23.81 1.73
N ALA A 146 16.77 23.30 0.53
CA ALA A 146 16.20 24.06 -0.58
C ALA A 146 14.77 24.56 -0.28
N ALA A 147 13.93 23.67 0.28
CA ALA A 147 12.57 24.04 0.68
C ALA A 147 12.53 25.07 1.80
N SER A 148 13.48 25.03 2.75
CA SER A 148 13.58 26.03 3.83
C SER A 148 13.95 27.43 3.33
N GLU A 149 14.62 27.52 2.17
CA GLU A 149 14.89 28.78 1.46
C GLU A 149 13.71 29.23 0.58
N GLY A 150 12.57 28.52 0.63
CA GLY A 150 11.36 28.89 -0.11
C GLY A 150 11.35 28.40 -1.58
N LEU A 151 12.27 27.54 -1.96
CA LEU A 151 12.30 26.97 -3.30
C LEU A 151 11.30 25.81 -3.43
N SER A 152 10.69 25.68 -4.62
CA SER A 152 9.92 24.52 -4.98
C SER A 152 10.84 23.35 -5.33
N VAL A 153 10.70 22.21 -4.65
CA VAL A 153 11.63 21.09 -4.77
C VAL A 153 10.90 19.82 -5.21
N LEU A 154 11.49 19.14 -6.20
CA LEU A 154 11.10 17.80 -6.59
C LEU A 154 12.23 16.82 -6.26
N ALA A 155 11.98 15.84 -5.38
CA ALA A 155 12.89 14.73 -5.12
C ALA A 155 12.38 13.47 -5.82
N ILE A 156 13.22 12.83 -6.60
CA ILE A 156 12.88 11.62 -7.38
C ILE A 156 13.81 10.49 -6.93
N ASP A 157 13.23 9.33 -6.66
CA ASP A 157 13.97 8.11 -6.33
C ASP A 157 13.36 6.91 -7.09
N GLU A 158 14.20 5.94 -7.42
CA GLU A 158 13.76 4.74 -8.14
C GLU A 158 12.93 3.80 -7.26
N ARG A 159 13.13 3.80 -5.95
CA ARG A 159 12.55 2.80 -5.05
C ARG A 159 11.71 3.39 -3.93
N SER A 160 12.34 4.15 -3.03
CA SER A 160 11.68 4.75 -1.87
C SER A 160 12.57 5.79 -1.20
N ALA A 161 11.97 6.78 -0.55
CA ALA A 161 12.71 7.75 0.24
C ALA A 161 13.52 7.06 1.36
N GLY A 162 14.71 7.60 1.66
CA GLY A 162 15.65 7.06 2.65
C GLY A 162 16.83 6.32 2.05
N GLY A 163 16.73 5.82 0.82
CA GLY A 163 17.81 5.09 0.14
C GLY A 163 18.28 3.88 0.95
N GLN A 164 19.58 3.60 0.95
CA GLN A 164 20.16 2.50 1.74
C GLN A 164 20.02 2.70 3.25
N ALA A 165 20.00 3.94 3.74
CA ALA A 165 19.81 4.23 5.15
C ALA A 165 18.41 3.84 5.65
N GLY A 166 17.39 3.93 4.79
CA GLY A 166 16.03 3.48 5.10
C GLY A 166 15.90 1.96 5.33
N ALA A 167 16.88 1.17 4.87
CA ALA A 167 16.96 -0.27 5.12
C ALA A 167 17.70 -0.62 6.44
N SER A 168 18.30 0.36 7.11
CA SER A 168 19.05 0.18 8.34
C SER A 168 18.15 0.30 9.55
N ALA A 169 18.19 -0.71 10.44
CA ALA A 169 17.41 -0.70 11.68
C ALA A 169 17.87 0.39 12.67
N ARG A 170 19.10 0.88 12.54
CA ARG A 170 19.68 1.91 13.38
C ARG A 170 20.78 2.67 12.66
N ILE A 171 20.78 3.99 12.79
CA ILE A 171 21.82 4.89 12.27
C ILE A 171 22.44 5.59 13.47
N GLU A 172 23.73 5.37 13.73
CA GLU A 172 24.43 5.87 14.93
C GLU A 172 25.42 6.98 14.62
N ASN A 173 25.73 7.24 13.35
CA ASN A 173 26.83 8.11 12.93
C ASN A 173 26.40 9.16 11.89
N TYR A 174 25.14 9.55 11.87
CA TYR A 174 24.68 10.65 11.01
C TYR A 174 25.02 12.00 11.68
N LEU A 175 25.56 12.94 10.87
CA LEU A 175 25.92 14.26 11.38
C LEU A 175 24.68 14.97 11.97
N GLY A 176 24.77 15.36 13.23
CA GLY A 176 23.68 16.03 13.96
C GLY A 176 22.87 15.14 14.92
N PHE A 177 23.25 13.87 15.07
CA PHE A 177 22.65 12.93 16.01
C PHE A 177 23.73 12.26 16.87
#